data_1ed023fa10b1c4d828ca780d36f2e483
#
_entry.id   1ed023fa10b1c4d828ca780d36f2e483
#
_cell.length_a   1.000
_cell.length_b   1.000
_cell.length_c   1.000
_cell.angle_alpha   90.00
_cell.angle_beta   90.00
_cell.angle_gamma   90.00
#
_symmetry.space_group_name_H-M   'P 1'
#
loop_
_entity.id
_entity.type
_entity.pdbx_description
1 polymer ?
#
loop_
_entity_poly.entity_id
_entity_poly.type
_entity_poly.pdbx_seq_one_letter_code
_entity_poly.pdbx_strand_id
1 'polypeptide(L)'
;MLLYPNAKINIGLNITEKLKSGYHNIESCFCPVSLFDIIEVKESDSSKLIETGIPIKCKEEDNLILKVLNNLPQRKNYKIHLHKNIPIGSGLGGGSSDSAILLKYLNAENGSKLSKKNLYSIANRIGSDCPFFIDNKIKYVTGTGNVLDKINIDMKNKYIIIYCPNEKISTAEAYNSITPKKRNYNLKEVLENENLENWNKYVKNDFEPYALKKIKGLKKIKNNLIDKGAKFVSLSGSGSSIFGIFDRIDSAEYFTGMKNIYLTKVIN
;
A
#
# COMPACT_ATOMS: atom_id res chain seq x y z
N MET A 1 -3.49 22.92 -7.88
CA MET A 1 -2.30 22.06 -7.60
C MET A 1 -2.59 20.64 -8.02
N LEU A 2 -1.62 19.95 -8.65
CA LEU A 2 -1.69 18.52 -8.94
C LEU A 2 -0.81 17.76 -7.95
N LEU A 3 -1.36 16.68 -7.37
CA LEU A 3 -0.70 15.76 -6.47
C LEU A 3 -0.73 14.36 -7.07
N TYR A 4 0.28 13.55 -6.79
CA TYR A 4 0.44 12.20 -7.34
C TYR A 4 0.60 11.17 -6.21
N PRO A 5 -0.47 10.80 -5.53
CA PRO A 5 -0.43 9.74 -4.53
C PRO A 5 -0.01 8.41 -5.15
N ASN A 6 0.99 7.76 -4.56
CA ASN A 6 1.54 6.51 -5.06
C ASN A 6 1.03 5.30 -4.29
N ALA A 7 1.10 4.12 -4.90
CA ALA A 7 0.84 2.85 -4.24
C ALA A 7 2.01 2.42 -3.33
N LYS A 8 1.79 1.39 -2.53
CA LYS A 8 2.82 0.62 -1.82
C LYS A 8 2.65 -0.87 -2.06
N ILE A 9 3.69 -1.64 -1.84
CA ILE A 9 3.63 -3.10 -1.68
C ILE A 9 4.10 -3.49 -0.27
N ASN A 10 3.72 -4.69 0.16
CA ASN A 10 4.21 -5.31 1.39
C ASN A 10 5.24 -6.38 1.04
N ILE A 11 6.50 -6.16 1.40
CA ILE A 11 7.55 -7.17 1.27
C ILE A 11 7.54 -8.00 2.56
N GLY A 12 6.89 -9.16 2.50
CA GLY A 12 6.55 -9.95 3.69
C GLY A 12 5.41 -9.33 4.51
N LEU A 13 4.62 -10.18 5.13
CA LEU A 13 3.59 -9.80 6.09
C LEU A 13 3.34 -10.98 7.04
N ASN A 14 3.92 -10.91 8.22
CA ASN A 14 3.70 -11.88 9.30
C ASN A 14 2.63 -11.36 10.25
N ILE A 15 1.67 -12.19 10.60
CA ILE A 15 0.67 -11.91 11.62
C ILE A 15 1.09 -12.63 12.89
N THR A 16 1.62 -11.86 13.84
CA THR A 16 2.35 -12.43 14.98
C THR A 16 1.47 -12.71 16.19
N GLU A 17 0.38 -11.94 16.35
CA GLU A 17 -0.49 -12.04 17.52
C GLU A 17 -1.87 -11.43 17.24
N LYS A 18 -2.91 -11.98 17.85
CA LYS A 18 -4.24 -11.35 17.93
C LYS A 18 -4.38 -10.66 19.28
N LEU A 19 -4.64 -9.36 19.26
CA LEU A 19 -4.79 -8.54 20.46
C LEU A 19 -6.19 -8.64 21.07
N LYS A 20 -6.32 -8.33 22.35
CA LYS A 20 -7.61 -8.26 23.04
C LYS A 20 -8.59 -7.24 22.42
N SER A 21 -8.07 -6.24 21.74
CA SER A 21 -8.83 -5.23 20.98
C SER A 21 -9.47 -5.74 19.70
N GLY A 22 -9.18 -6.99 19.29
CA GLY A 22 -9.59 -7.58 18.03
C GLY A 22 -8.64 -7.31 16.86
N TYR A 23 -7.72 -6.35 16.98
CA TYR A 23 -6.65 -6.10 16.01
C TYR A 23 -5.57 -7.17 16.08
N HIS A 24 -4.64 -7.13 15.12
CA HIS A 24 -3.52 -8.05 15.04
C HIS A 24 -2.19 -7.30 15.02
N ASN A 25 -1.20 -7.82 15.75
CA ASN A 25 0.18 -7.39 15.59
C ASN A 25 0.74 -7.98 14.29
N ILE A 26 1.42 -7.13 13.52
CA ILE A 26 2.02 -7.50 12.24
C ILE A 26 3.52 -7.19 12.23
N GLU A 27 4.23 -7.83 11.33
CA GLU A 27 5.57 -7.46 10.89
C GLU A 27 5.58 -7.45 9.36
N SER A 28 6.03 -6.34 8.77
CA SER A 28 6.06 -6.18 7.31
C SER A 28 7.12 -5.14 6.92
N CYS A 29 7.50 -5.12 5.66
CA CYS A 29 8.21 -4.00 5.07
C CYS A 29 7.30 -3.33 4.03
N PHE A 30 6.98 -2.06 4.25
CA PHE A 30 6.22 -1.26 3.27
C PHE A 30 7.17 -0.57 2.32
N CYS A 31 6.94 -0.74 1.03
CA CYS A 31 7.77 -0.20 -0.03
C CYS A 31 6.90 0.62 -1.00
N PRO A 32 7.16 1.94 -1.16
CA PRO A 32 6.40 2.79 -2.08
C PRO A 32 6.78 2.47 -3.52
N VAL A 33 5.78 2.44 -4.42
CA VAL A 33 5.97 2.10 -5.84
C VAL A 33 5.31 3.11 -6.77
N SER A 34 5.84 3.26 -7.98
CA SER A 34 5.45 4.28 -8.97
C SER A 34 4.17 3.92 -9.76
N LEU A 35 3.11 3.54 -9.05
CA LEU A 35 1.75 3.47 -9.56
C LEU A 35 0.95 4.56 -8.83
N PHE A 36 0.36 5.51 -9.58
CA PHE A 36 -0.17 6.75 -9.01
C PHE A 36 -1.65 6.93 -9.28
N ASP A 37 -2.34 7.51 -8.30
CA ASP A 37 -3.57 8.26 -8.50
C ASP A 37 -3.22 9.74 -8.80
N ILE A 38 -4.20 10.53 -9.20
CA ILE A 38 -4.02 11.96 -9.44
C ILE A 38 -5.07 12.73 -8.63
N ILE A 39 -4.62 13.71 -7.86
CA ILE A 39 -5.52 14.62 -7.14
C ILE A 39 -5.28 16.04 -7.63
N GLU A 40 -6.30 16.67 -8.17
CA GLU A 40 -6.31 18.12 -8.40
C GLU A 40 -6.99 18.80 -7.22
N VAL A 41 -6.31 19.80 -6.64
CA VAL A 41 -6.85 20.63 -5.55
C VAL A 41 -6.92 22.08 -6.01
N LYS A 42 -8.11 22.68 -5.94
CA LYS A 42 -8.36 24.09 -6.27
C LYS A 42 -9.15 24.74 -5.14
N GLU A 43 -8.76 25.94 -4.71
CA GLU A 43 -9.54 26.74 -3.79
C GLU A 43 -10.89 27.13 -4.42
N SER A 44 -11.97 27.15 -3.65
CA SER A 44 -13.33 27.30 -4.12
C SER A 44 -14.23 27.90 -3.03
N ASP A 45 -15.38 28.43 -3.38
CA ASP A 45 -16.36 28.99 -2.43
C ASP A 45 -17.03 27.90 -1.57
N SER A 46 -17.08 26.66 -2.06
CA SER A 46 -17.61 25.50 -1.34
C SER A 46 -16.77 24.25 -1.55
N SER A 47 -16.68 23.40 -0.54
CA SER A 47 -15.95 22.14 -0.65
C SER A 47 -16.75 21.12 -1.48
N LYS A 48 -16.07 20.51 -2.46
CA LYS A 48 -16.67 19.49 -3.35
C LYS A 48 -15.64 18.44 -3.72
N LEU A 49 -16.02 17.15 -3.66
CA LEU A 49 -15.26 16.04 -4.18
C LEU A 49 -15.86 15.59 -5.54
N ILE A 50 -14.99 15.42 -6.53
CA ILE A 50 -15.30 14.83 -7.83
C ILE A 50 -14.41 13.62 -8.00
N GLU A 51 -14.97 12.50 -8.40
CA GLU A 51 -14.25 11.23 -8.57
C GLU A 51 -14.38 10.76 -10.02
N THR A 52 -13.26 10.31 -10.61
CA THR A 52 -13.18 9.72 -11.94
C THR A 52 -12.22 8.53 -11.92
N GLY A 53 -12.12 7.79 -13.04
CA GLY A 53 -11.31 6.58 -13.13
C GLY A 53 -12.01 5.38 -12.52
N ILE A 54 -11.32 4.60 -11.67
CA ILE A 54 -11.88 3.42 -11.01
C ILE A 54 -12.94 3.86 -9.99
N PRO A 55 -14.21 3.39 -10.11
CA PRO A 55 -15.31 3.84 -9.24
C PRO A 55 -15.05 3.49 -7.76
N ILE A 56 -15.18 4.49 -6.87
CA ILE A 56 -15.12 4.32 -5.42
C ILE A 56 -16.53 4.01 -4.90
N LYS A 57 -16.72 2.77 -4.44
CA LYS A 57 -18.01 2.33 -3.89
C LYS A 57 -17.92 2.29 -2.37
N CYS A 58 -18.11 3.42 -1.71
CA CYS A 58 -18.21 3.52 -0.26
C CYS A 58 -19.25 4.57 0.12
N LYS A 59 -19.66 4.56 1.39
CA LYS A 59 -20.47 5.66 1.95
C LYS A 59 -19.58 6.91 2.11
N GLU A 60 -20.17 8.10 2.12
CA GLU A 60 -19.43 9.36 2.32
C GLU A 60 -18.61 9.34 3.62
N GLU A 61 -19.19 8.83 4.70
CA GLU A 61 -18.54 8.69 6.01
C GLU A 61 -17.29 7.81 6.00
N ASP A 62 -17.17 6.88 5.03
CA ASP A 62 -16.05 5.98 4.86
C ASP A 62 -15.00 6.50 3.85
N ASN A 63 -15.35 7.54 3.10
CA ASN A 63 -14.45 8.13 2.11
C ASN A 63 -13.27 8.83 2.80
N LEU A 64 -12.06 8.33 2.54
CA LEU A 64 -10.87 8.81 3.25
C LEU A 64 -10.48 10.25 2.88
N ILE A 65 -10.80 10.72 1.67
CA ILE A 65 -10.62 12.13 1.28
C ILE A 65 -11.52 13.04 2.13
N LEU A 66 -12.79 12.66 2.32
CA LEU A 66 -13.71 13.42 3.16
C LEU A 66 -13.28 13.38 4.64
N LYS A 67 -12.73 12.25 5.12
CA LYS A 67 -12.12 12.19 6.46
C LYS A 67 -10.97 13.18 6.63
N VAL A 68 -10.15 13.42 5.61
CA VAL A 68 -9.09 14.45 5.67
C VAL A 68 -9.70 15.82 5.88
N LEU A 69 -10.71 16.19 5.07
CA LEU A 69 -11.37 17.48 5.16
C LEU A 69 -11.99 17.72 6.54
N ASN A 70 -12.58 16.69 7.12
CA ASN A 70 -13.25 16.76 8.44
C ASN A 70 -12.27 16.76 9.64
N ASN A 71 -11.02 16.34 9.45
CA ASN A 71 -10.02 16.24 10.52
C ASN A 71 -9.00 17.40 10.55
N LEU A 72 -9.03 18.27 9.55
CA LEU A 72 -8.20 19.48 9.55
C LEU A 72 -9.06 20.70 9.93
N PRO A 73 -8.50 21.64 10.75
CA PRO A 73 -9.13 22.94 10.97
C PRO A 73 -9.10 23.71 9.63
N GLN A 74 -10.15 23.56 8.84
CA GLN A 74 -10.22 24.18 7.53
C GLN A 74 -10.53 25.67 7.63
N ARG A 75 -9.67 26.48 7.03
CA ARG A 75 -9.90 27.92 6.84
C ARG A 75 -10.38 28.27 5.44
N LYS A 76 -10.34 27.30 4.53
CA LYS A 76 -10.64 27.45 3.11
C LYS A 76 -11.45 26.26 2.60
N ASN A 77 -12.26 26.49 1.62
CA ASN A 77 -12.95 25.44 0.89
C ASN A 77 -12.16 25.03 -0.35
N TYR A 78 -12.30 23.74 -0.72
CA TYR A 78 -11.57 23.18 -1.84
C TYR A 78 -12.47 22.35 -2.75
N LYS A 79 -12.35 22.57 -4.04
CA LYS A 79 -12.81 21.61 -5.06
C LYS A 79 -11.68 20.62 -5.29
N ILE A 80 -11.93 19.36 -4.95
CA ILE A 80 -10.98 18.25 -5.08
C ILE A 80 -11.47 17.35 -6.20
N HIS A 81 -10.61 17.05 -7.17
CA HIS A 81 -10.87 16.05 -8.19
C HIS A 81 -9.86 14.90 -8.01
N LEU A 82 -10.37 13.73 -7.68
CA LEU A 82 -9.59 12.50 -7.53
C LEU A 82 -9.80 11.62 -8.77
N HIS A 83 -8.74 11.35 -9.51
CA HIS A 83 -8.71 10.36 -10.59
C HIS A 83 -8.03 9.07 -10.11
N LYS A 84 -8.82 8.00 -9.94
CA LYS A 84 -8.36 6.72 -9.42
C LYS A 84 -7.81 5.81 -10.52
N ASN A 85 -6.53 5.46 -10.40
CA ASN A 85 -5.83 4.46 -11.20
C ASN A 85 -5.38 3.25 -10.37
N ILE A 86 -5.05 3.48 -9.08
CA ILE A 86 -4.66 2.40 -8.18
C ILE A 86 -5.88 1.55 -7.84
N PRO A 87 -5.88 0.23 -8.13
CA PRO A 87 -7.01 -0.64 -7.86
C PRO A 87 -7.43 -0.63 -6.38
N ILE A 88 -8.72 -0.45 -6.15
CA ILE A 88 -9.30 -0.33 -4.79
C ILE A 88 -9.42 -1.71 -4.16
N GLY A 89 -9.09 -1.83 -2.86
CA GLY A 89 -9.18 -3.10 -2.11
C GLY A 89 -8.21 -4.17 -2.62
N SER A 90 -7.06 -3.76 -3.12
CA SER A 90 -6.06 -4.60 -3.76
C SER A 90 -4.81 -4.88 -2.89
N GLY A 91 -4.75 -4.33 -1.67
CA GLY A 91 -3.56 -4.42 -0.81
C GLY A 91 -2.46 -3.40 -1.14
N LEU A 92 -2.73 -2.43 -2.03
CA LEU A 92 -1.76 -1.44 -2.52
C LEU A 92 -1.82 -0.09 -1.79
N GLY A 93 -2.74 0.12 -0.86
CA GLY A 93 -2.80 1.31 -0.01
C GLY A 93 -3.22 2.60 -0.71
N GLY A 94 -3.82 2.55 -1.91
CA GLY A 94 -4.15 3.74 -2.71
C GLY A 94 -4.97 4.79 -1.97
N GLY A 95 -6.09 4.41 -1.33
CA GLY A 95 -6.91 5.37 -0.59
C GLY A 95 -6.19 6.01 0.61
N SER A 96 -5.33 5.24 1.29
CA SER A 96 -4.49 5.78 2.38
C SER A 96 -3.43 6.75 1.85
N SER A 97 -2.89 6.49 0.67
CA SER A 97 -1.97 7.39 -0.02
C SER A 97 -2.66 8.70 -0.42
N ASP A 98 -3.84 8.60 -1.07
CA ASP A 98 -4.65 9.75 -1.45
C ASP A 98 -4.85 10.69 -0.25
N SER A 99 -5.28 10.10 0.87
CA SER A 99 -5.57 10.84 2.10
C SER A 99 -4.33 11.46 2.72
N ALA A 100 -3.24 10.72 2.82
CA ALA A 100 -2.02 11.20 3.45
C ALA A 100 -1.36 12.33 2.65
N ILE A 101 -1.32 12.21 1.33
CA ILE A 101 -0.75 13.23 0.44
C ILE A 101 -1.61 14.49 0.45
N LEU A 102 -2.95 14.33 0.39
CA LEU A 102 -3.88 15.47 0.53
C LEU A 102 -3.73 16.14 1.91
N LEU A 103 -3.64 15.36 2.99
CA LEU A 103 -3.44 15.86 4.35
C LEU A 103 -2.16 16.69 4.45
N LYS A 104 -1.05 16.24 3.88
CA LYS A 104 0.22 16.98 3.84
C LYS A 104 0.08 18.30 3.10
N TYR A 105 -0.54 18.27 1.94
CA TYR A 105 -0.75 19.45 1.12
C TYR A 105 -1.61 20.50 1.83
N LEU A 106 -2.78 20.10 2.33
CA LEU A 106 -3.69 21.01 3.01
C LEU A 106 -3.10 21.57 4.31
N ASN A 107 -2.30 20.78 5.02
CA ASN A 107 -1.59 21.27 6.20
C ASN A 107 -0.57 22.38 5.86
N ALA A 108 0.09 22.29 4.71
CA ALA A 108 1.00 23.32 4.25
C ALA A 108 0.26 24.60 3.81
N GLU A 109 -0.85 24.45 3.06
CA GLU A 109 -1.63 25.56 2.49
C GLU A 109 -2.43 26.36 3.54
N ASN A 110 -2.95 25.70 4.55
CA ASN A 110 -3.81 26.34 5.57
C ASN A 110 -3.04 27.23 6.56
N GLY A 111 -1.72 27.35 6.44
CA GLY A 111 -0.89 28.17 7.34
C GLY A 111 -0.85 27.70 8.80
N SER A 112 -1.67 26.72 9.18
CA SER A 112 -1.60 26.04 10.47
C SER A 112 -0.67 24.84 10.36
N LYS A 113 0.64 25.11 10.45
CA LYS A 113 1.67 24.08 10.38
C LYS A 113 1.56 23.16 11.61
N LEU A 114 0.73 22.13 11.49
CA LEU A 114 0.72 21.08 12.48
C LEU A 114 2.12 20.46 12.59
N SER A 115 2.53 20.17 13.82
CA SER A 115 3.77 19.43 14.04
C SER A 115 3.70 18.06 13.35
N LYS A 116 4.85 17.51 12.99
CA LYS A 116 4.92 16.16 12.41
C LYS A 116 4.15 15.13 13.27
N LYS A 117 4.29 15.21 14.59
CA LYS A 117 3.58 14.34 15.55
C LYS A 117 2.06 14.44 15.39
N ASN A 118 1.52 15.66 15.29
CA ASN A 118 0.08 15.88 15.12
C ASN A 118 -0.41 15.39 13.77
N LEU A 119 0.39 15.60 12.71
CA LEU A 119 0.07 15.10 11.37
C LEU A 119 -0.04 13.58 11.34
N TYR A 120 0.92 12.88 11.99
CA TYR A 120 0.86 11.41 12.14
C TYR A 120 -0.36 10.96 12.96
N SER A 121 -0.70 11.67 14.02
CA SER A 121 -1.88 11.37 14.83
C SER A 121 -3.17 11.47 14.02
N ILE A 122 -3.30 12.50 13.17
CA ILE A 122 -4.44 12.65 12.27
C ILE A 122 -4.44 11.53 11.21
N ALA A 123 -3.30 11.29 10.57
CA ALA A 123 -3.17 10.23 9.57
C ALA A 123 -3.60 8.86 10.12
N ASN A 124 -3.18 8.52 11.35
CA ASN A 124 -3.53 7.26 12.00
C ASN A 124 -5.03 7.12 12.29
N ARG A 125 -5.73 8.23 12.57
CA ARG A 125 -7.20 8.22 12.75
C ARG A 125 -7.96 8.04 11.44
N ILE A 126 -7.37 8.51 10.33
CA ILE A 126 -7.96 8.37 8.99
C ILE A 126 -7.86 6.92 8.50
N GLY A 127 -6.67 6.30 8.67
CA GLY A 127 -6.45 4.91 8.26
C GLY A 127 -5.08 4.40 8.69
N SER A 128 -4.96 3.10 8.94
CA SER A 128 -3.75 2.45 9.47
C SER A 128 -2.51 2.62 8.58
N ASP A 129 -2.69 2.64 7.26
CA ASP A 129 -1.58 2.80 6.30
C ASP A 129 -1.26 4.28 6.01
N CYS A 130 -2.12 5.25 6.42
CA CYS A 130 -1.91 6.67 6.13
C CYS A 130 -0.59 7.22 6.72
N PRO A 131 -0.18 6.87 7.96
CA PRO A 131 1.08 7.33 8.52
C PRO A 131 2.31 7.00 7.65
N PHE A 132 2.32 5.83 7.00
CA PHE A 132 3.39 5.43 6.10
C PHE A 132 3.61 6.45 4.96
N PHE A 133 2.52 6.90 4.33
CA PHE A 133 2.57 7.83 3.20
C PHE A 133 2.92 9.27 3.60
N ILE A 134 2.92 9.61 4.90
CA ILE A 134 3.44 10.90 5.37
C ILE A 134 4.94 11.02 5.09
N ASP A 135 5.74 10.01 5.43
CA ASP A 135 7.17 9.93 5.09
C ASP A 135 7.40 9.41 3.67
N ASN A 136 6.57 8.49 3.23
CA ASN A 136 6.58 7.87 1.91
C ASN A 136 7.96 7.28 1.52
N LYS A 137 8.57 6.55 2.45
CA LYS A 137 9.87 5.88 2.29
C LYS A 137 9.74 4.43 2.70
N ILE A 138 10.66 3.58 2.23
CA ILE A 138 10.70 2.19 2.69
C ILE A 138 10.80 2.15 4.22
N LYS A 139 9.91 1.38 4.86
CA LYS A 139 9.81 1.26 6.33
C LYS A 139 9.58 -0.19 6.75
N TYR A 140 10.23 -0.58 7.83
CA TYR A 140 9.82 -1.73 8.60
C TYR A 140 8.62 -1.35 9.46
N VAL A 141 7.58 -2.16 9.44
CA VAL A 141 6.28 -1.84 10.02
C VAL A 141 5.89 -2.90 11.01
N THR A 142 5.55 -2.47 12.23
CA THR A 142 5.13 -3.35 13.33
C THR A 142 3.89 -2.81 14.05
N GLY A 143 3.53 -3.42 15.17
CA GLY A 143 2.29 -3.11 15.88
C GLY A 143 1.09 -3.48 15.03
N THR A 144 0.07 -2.65 15.03
CA THR A 144 -1.13 -2.81 14.17
C THR A 144 -0.96 -2.16 12.78
N GLY A 145 0.30 -1.96 12.34
CA GLY A 145 0.64 -1.22 11.12
C GLY A 145 1.04 0.23 11.37
N ASN A 146 1.14 0.63 12.61
CA ASN A 146 1.31 2.03 13.05
C ASN A 146 2.71 2.38 13.59
N VAL A 147 3.57 1.39 13.80
CA VAL A 147 4.97 1.60 14.21
C VAL A 147 5.84 1.50 12.94
N LEU A 148 6.56 2.58 12.62
CA LEU A 148 7.29 2.76 11.37
C LEU A 148 8.78 2.99 11.65
N ASP A 149 9.58 1.94 11.54
CA ASP A 149 11.01 1.98 11.77
C ASP A 149 11.81 2.10 10.46
N LYS A 150 13.02 2.61 10.57
CA LYS A 150 13.96 2.58 9.45
C LYS A 150 14.36 1.15 9.13
N ILE A 151 14.53 0.88 7.86
CA ILE A 151 15.09 -0.35 7.32
C ILE A 151 16.02 -0.01 6.17
N ASN A 152 17.12 -0.73 6.07
CA ASN A 152 18.12 -0.53 5.01
C ASN A 152 18.08 -1.71 4.05
N ILE A 153 17.32 -1.58 2.97
CA ILE A 153 17.27 -2.56 1.89
C ILE A 153 17.58 -1.89 0.56
N ASP A 154 18.37 -2.57 -0.28
CA ASP A 154 18.68 -2.06 -1.62
C ASP A 154 17.61 -2.49 -2.63
N MET A 155 16.77 -1.53 -2.97
CA MET A 155 15.75 -1.67 -4.01
C MET A 155 16.04 -0.80 -5.24
N LYS A 156 17.26 -0.26 -5.33
CA LYS A 156 17.69 0.56 -6.45
C LYS A 156 17.71 -0.27 -7.74
N ASN A 157 17.24 0.33 -8.83
CA ASN A 157 17.17 -0.30 -10.15
C ASN A 157 16.32 -1.58 -10.22
N LYS A 158 15.44 -1.82 -9.24
CA LYS A 158 14.49 -2.93 -9.29
C LYS A 158 13.23 -2.53 -10.03
N TYR A 159 12.73 -3.45 -10.85
CA TYR A 159 11.44 -3.34 -11.55
C TYR A 159 10.42 -4.21 -10.83
N ILE A 160 9.21 -3.72 -10.71
CA ILE A 160 8.15 -4.41 -9.99
C ILE A 160 6.96 -4.57 -10.94
N ILE A 161 6.58 -5.80 -11.19
CA ILE A 161 5.33 -6.14 -11.85
C ILE A 161 4.29 -6.39 -10.77
N ILE A 162 3.15 -5.71 -10.87
CA ILE A 162 2.00 -5.90 -9.98
C ILE A 162 0.84 -6.41 -10.83
N TYR A 163 0.28 -7.55 -10.45
CA TYR A 163 -0.98 -8.05 -11.01
C TYR A 163 -2.11 -7.84 -9.99
N CYS A 164 -3.17 -7.20 -10.42
CA CYS A 164 -4.36 -6.89 -9.61
C CYS A 164 -5.56 -7.65 -10.17
N PRO A 165 -5.95 -8.81 -9.62
CA PRO A 165 -7.13 -9.54 -10.08
C PRO A 165 -8.41 -8.73 -9.88
N ASN A 166 -9.45 -9.04 -10.67
CA ASN A 166 -10.77 -8.41 -10.48
C ASN A 166 -11.42 -8.85 -9.16
N GLU A 167 -11.17 -10.09 -8.77
CA GLU A 167 -11.64 -10.66 -7.51
C GLU A 167 -10.94 -9.98 -6.32
N LYS A 168 -11.70 -9.72 -5.28
CA LYS A 168 -11.21 -9.06 -4.08
C LYS A 168 -11.34 -9.93 -2.85
N ILE A 169 -10.43 -9.71 -1.92
CA ILE A 169 -10.45 -10.29 -0.59
C ILE A 169 -10.66 -9.15 0.38
N SER A 170 -11.72 -9.19 1.19
CA SER A 170 -11.86 -8.21 2.24
C SER A 170 -10.80 -8.43 3.32
N THR A 171 -10.32 -7.34 3.93
CA THR A 171 -9.34 -7.43 5.01
C THR A 171 -9.85 -8.30 6.17
N ALA A 172 -11.12 -8.16 6.54
CA ALA A 172 -11.75 -8.96 7.60
C ALA A 172 -11.72 -10.47 7.27
N GLU A 173 -12.05 -10.82 6.03
CA GLU A 173 -12.00 -12.19 5.55
C GLU A 173 -10.58 -12.76 5.57
N ALA A 174 -9.58 -11.99 5.13
CA ALA A 174 -8.19 -12.40 5.17
C ALA A 174 -7.73 -12.71 6.61
N TYR A 175 -8.01 -11.80 7.55
CA TYR A 175 -7.67 -12.03 8.97
C TYR A 175 -8.40 -13.23 9.59
N ASN A 176 -9.63 -13.52 9.19
CA ASN A 176 -10.38 -14.69 9.66
C ASN A 176 -9.84 -16.02 9.09
N SER A 177 -9.05 -15.98 8.03
CA SER A 177 -8.49 -17.17 7.37
C SER A 177 -7.18 -17.68 7.96
N ILE A 178 -6.59 -16.94 8.92
CA ILE A 178 -5.27 -17.25 9.43
C ILE A 178 -5.27 -17.49 10.94
N THR A 179 -4.27 -18.25 11.40
CA THR A 179 -3.92 -18.35 12.82
C THR A 179 -2.61 -17.60 13.05
N PRO A 180 -2.60 -16.54 13.89
CA PRO A 180 -1.38 -15.78 14.18
C PRO A 180 -0.26 -16.68 14.70
N LYS A 181 0.96 -16.44 14.22
CA LYS A 181 2.14 -17.22 14.63
C LYS A 181 3.41 -16.36 14.62
N LYS A 182 4.12 -16.33 15.74
CA LYS A 182 5.48 -15.74 15.77
C LYS A 182 6.41 -16.59 14.91
N ARG A 183 7.28 -15.93 14.17
CA ARG A 183 8.32 -16.58 13.39
C ARG A 183 9.55 -16.84 14.27
N ASN A 184 10.33 -17.84 13.87
CA ASN A 184 11.63 -18.16 14.49
C ASN A 184 12.80 -17.38 13.87
N TYR A 185 12.52 -16.34 13.10
CA TYR A 185 13.47 -15.43 12.48
C TYR A 185 12.99 -13.99 12.60
N ASN A 186 13.91 -13.04 12.53
CA ASN A 186 13.63 -11.62 12.49
C ASN A 186 13.47 -11.18 11.02
N LEU A 187 12.27 -10.75 10.62
CA LEU A 187 11.99 -10.34 9.25
C LEU A 187 12.88 -9.15 8.81
N LYS A 188 13.13 -8.19 9.72
CA LYS A 188 13.97 -7.03 9.42
C LYS A 188 15.40 -7.47 9.10
N GLU A 189 15.99 -8.31 9.94
CA GLU A 189 17.36 -8.83 9.75
C GLU A 189 17.48 -9.63 8.44
N VAL A 190 16.47 -10.44 8.11
CA VAL A 190 16.45 -11.17 6.83
C VAL A 190 16.44 -10.20 5.66
N LEU A 191 15.61 -9.17 5.70
CA LEU A 191 15.50 -8.21 4.61
C LEU A 191 16.76 -7.34 4.45
N GLU A 192 17.47 -7.04 5.54
CA GLU A 192 18.69 -6.22 5.52
C GLU A 192 19.96 -7.02 5.13
N ASN A 193 20.02 -8.31 5.47
CA ASN A 193 21.26 -9.09 5.35
C ASN A 193 21.22 -10.14 4.25
N GLU A 194 20.04 -10.57 3.81
CA GLU A 194 19.92 -11.60 2.78
C GLU A 194 19.73 -10.98 1.38
N ASN A 195 20.33 -11.64 0.38
CA ASN A 195 20.10 -11.28 -1.02
C ASN A 195 18.63 -11.50 -1.40
N LEU A 196 18.13 -10.70 -2.34
CA LEU A 196 16.75 -10.73 -2.83
C LEU A 196 16.28 -12.16 -3.22
N GLU A 197 17.13 -12.96 -3.83
CA GLU A 197 16.81 -14.34 -4.22
C GLU A 197 16.56 -15.25 -3.02
N ASN A 198 17.26 -14.99 -1.89
CA ASN A 198 17.09 -15.74 -0.65
C ASN A 198 15.80 -15.38 0.11
N TRP A 199 15.20 -14.22 -0.18
CA TRP A 199 13.94 -13.82 0.46
C TRP A 199 12.84 -14.86 0.25
N ASN A 200 12.82 -15.57 -0.88
CA ASN A 200 11.82 -16.62 -1.14
C ASN A 200 11.83 -17.75 -0.07
N LYS A 201 12.93 -17.94 0.66
CA LYS A 201 13.05 -18.97 1.72
C LYS A 201 12.34 -18.50 3.01
N TYR A 202 12.48 -17.24 3.38
CA TYR A 202 12.12 -16.70 4.68
C TYR A 202 10.92 -15.74 4.62
N VAL A 203 10.93 -14.82 3.66
CA VAL A 203 9.93 -13.75 3.56
C VAL A 203 8.63 -14.31 3.01
N LYS A 204 7.58 -14.29 3.83
CA LYS A 204 6.25 -14.80 3.49
C LYS A 204 5.19 -13.75 3.74
N ASN A 205 4.05 -13.92 3.11
CA ASN A 205 2.83 -13.20 3.44
C ASN A 205 1.81 -14.23 3.96
N ASP A 206 1.37 -14.08 5.21
CA ASP A 206 0.49 -15.04 5.87
C ASP A 206 -0.89 -15.18 5.21
N PHE A 207 -1.33 -14.17 4.47
CA PHE A 207 -2.58 -14.22 3.70
C PHE A 207 -2.44 -14.91 2.34
N GLU A 208 -1.21 -15.10 1.84
CA GLU A 208 -0.99 -15.63 0.49
C GLU A 208 -1.58 -17.03 0.27
N PRO A 209 -1.46 -18.01 1.19
CA PRO A 209 -2.06 -19.33 0.99
C PRO A 209 -3.58 -19.26 0.77
N TYR A 210 -4.27 -18.40 1.52
CA TYR A 210 -5.70 -18.18 1.36
C TYR A 210 -6.03 -17.51 0.01
N ALA A 211 -5.29 -16.47 -0.36
CA ALA A 211 -5.49 -15.75 -1.62
C ALA A 211 -5.29 -16.67 -2.84
N LEU A 212 -4.25 -17.51 -2.82
CA LEU A 212 -3.96 -18.49 -3.89
C LEU A 212 -5.05 -19.55 -4.03
N LYS A 213 -5.73 -19.92 -2.93
CA LYS A 213 -6.86 -20.86 -2.95
C LYS A 213 -8.14 -20.18 -3.46
N LYS A 214 -8.38 -18.94 -3.04
CA LYS A 214 -9.63 -18.23 -3.30
C LYS A 214 -9.72 -17.67 -4.72
N ILE A 215 -8.63 -17.06 -5.20
CA ILE A 215 -8.62 -16.36 -6.49
C ILE A 215 -8.19 -17.31 -7.58
N LYS A 216 -9.11 -17.59 -8.48
CA LYS A 216 -8.85 -18.48 -9.62
C LYS A 216 -7.74 -17.92 -10.51
N GLY A 217 -6.73 -18.73 -10.82
CA GLY A 217 -5.62 -18.34 -11.70
C GLY A 217 -4.50 -17.55 -11.01
N LEU A 218 -4.63 -17.08 -9.75
CA LEU A 218 -3.59 -16.32 -9.07
C LEU A 218 -2.28 -17.14 -8.93
N LYS A 219 -2.39 -18.43 -8.66
CA LYS A 219 -1.24 -19.35 -8.63
C LYS A 219 -0.51 -19.44 -9.97
N LYS A 220 -1.27 -19.45 -11.09
CA LYS A 220 -0.69 -19.45 -12.44
C LYS A 220 0.08 -18.15 -12.70
N ILE A 221 -0.46 -17.00 -12.30
CA ILE A 221 0.23 -15.72 -12.41
C ILE A 221 1.50 -15.70 -11.56
N LYS A 222 1.45 -16.20 -10.32
CA LYS A 222 2.63 -16.33 -9.46
C LYS A 222 3.74 -17.13 -10.15
N ASN A 223 3.41 -18.30 -10.70
CA ASN A 223 4.36 -19.14 -11.42
C ASN A 223 4.92 -18.43 -12.65
N ASN A 224 4.08 -17.76 -13.45
CA ASN A 224 4.53 -17.00 -14.61
C ASN A 224 5.53 -15.89 -14.24
N LEU A 225 5.32 -15.20 -13.13
CA LEU A 225 6.27 -14.19 -12.63
C LEU A 225 7.63 -14.82 -12.32
N ILE A 226 7.63 -15.98 -11.67
CA ILE A 226 8.86 -16.75 -11.35
C ILE A 226 9.54 -17.24 -12.64
N ASP A 227 8.80 -17.86 -13.54
CA ASP A 227 9.32 -18.42 -14.80
C ASP A 227 9.92 -17.34 -15.72
N LYS A 228 9.43 -16.10 -15.61
CA LYS A 228 9.95 -14.93 -16.33
C LYS A 228 11.08 -14.21 -15.59
N GLY A 229 11.60 -14.78 -14.52
CA GLY A 229 12.82 -14.32 -13.85
C GLY A 229 12.60 -13.35 -12.69
N ALA A 230 11.39 -13.27 -12.13
CA ALA A 230 11.20 -12.55 -10.87
C ALA A 230 12.05 -13.18 -9.77
N LYS A 231 12.86 -12.36 -9.10
CA LYS A 231 13.74 -12.79 -8.01
C LYS A 231 12.97 -13.05 -6.71
N PHE A 232 11.88 -12.32 -6.53
CA PHE A 232 10.97 -12.47 -5.40
C PHE A 232 9.53 -12.26 -5.86
N VAL A 233 8.59 -13.10 -5.41
CA VAL A 233 7.16 -13.00 -5.72
C VAL A 233 6.34 -13.18 -4.46
N SER A 234 5.43 -12.25 -4.17
CA SER A 234 4.58 -12.29 -2.98
C SER A 234 3.24 -11.58 -3.17
N LEU A 235 2.28 -11.90 -2.31
CA LEU A 235 1.04 -11.13 -2.16
C LEU A 235 1.34 -9.79 -1.49
N SER A 236 0.63 -8.72 -1.86
CA SER A 236 0.69 -7.42 -1.19
C SER A 236 -0.47 -7.23 -0.22
N GLY A 237 -0.16 -6.87 1.04
CA GLY A 237 -1.18 -6.66 2.07
C GLY A 237 -2.04 -7.89 2.29
N SER A 238 -3.32 -7.70 2.57
CA SER A 238 -4.32 -8.78 2.66
C SER A 238 -4.75 -9.32 1.29
N GLY A 239 -4.13 -8.84 0.23
CA GLY A 239 -4.50 -9.16 -1.16
C GLY A 239 -5.48 -8.12 -1.72
N SER A 240 -5.88 -8.29 -2.93
CA SER A 240 -5.71 -9.45 -3.82
C SER A 240 -4.49 -9.37 -4.75
N SER A 241 -3.73 -8.27 -4.75
CA SER A 241 -2.60 -8.09 -5.67
C SER A 241 -1.42 -8.98 -5.32
N ILE A 242 -0.79 -9.53 -6.36
CA ILE A 242 0.49 -10.22 -6.29
C ILE A 242 1.53 -9.42 -7.07
N PHE A 243 2.77 -9.41 -6.58
CA PHE A 243 3.85 -8.69 -7.25
C PHE A 243 5.09 -9.55 -7.41
N GLY A 244 5.89 -9.25 -8.45
CA GLY A 244 7.21 -9.82 -8.68
C GLY A 244 8.27 -8.73 -8.77
N ILE A 245 9.43 -8.95 -8.18
CA ILE A 245 10.60 -8.05 -8.23
C ILE A 245 11.61 -8.61 -9.22
N PHE A 246 12.05 -7.77 -10.16
CA PHE A 246 12.97 -8.11 -11.24
C PHE A 246 14.21 -7.21 -11.21
N ASP A 247 15.36 -7.77 -11.57
CA ASP A 247 16.61 -7.01 -11.74
C ASP A 247 16.71 -6.33 -13.10
N ARG A 248 16.07 -6.89 -14.14
CA ARG A 248 16.17 -6.43 -15.52
C ARG A 248 14.83 -6.00 -16.06
N ILE A 249 14.82 -4.91 -16.81
CA ILE A 249 13.62 -4.38 -17.45
C ILE A 249 13.08 -5.34 -18.49
N ASP A 250 13.93 -5.95 -19.31
CA ASP A 250 13.53 -6.85 -20.41
C ASP A 250 12.64 -8.00 -19.92
N SER A 251 12.97 -8.55 -18.74
CA SER A 251 12.17 -9.60 -18.10
C SER A 251 10.81 -9.08 -17.61
N ALA A 252 10.76 -7.84 -17.13
CA ALA A 252 9.54 -7.21 -16.65
C ALA A 252 8.64 -6.72 -17.82
N GLU A 253 9.22 -6.25 -18.93
CA GLU A 253 8.49 -5.77 -20.12
C GLU A 253 7.63 -6.83 -20.78
N TYR A 254 7.94 -8.11 -20.62
CA TYR A 254 7.08 -9.21 -21.08
C TYR A 254 5.62 -9.05 -20.61
N PHE A 255 5.41 -8.42 -19.46
CA PHE A 255 4.09 -8.25 -18.85
C PHE A 255 3.39 -6.94 -19.25
N THR A 256 4.08 -6.02 -19.94
CA THR A 256 3.48 -4.73 -20.33
C THR A 256 2.33 -4.90 -21.31
N GLY A 257 1.29 -4.10 -21.12
CA GLY A 257 0.07 -4.17 -21.95
C GLY A 257 -0.90 -5.30 -21.59
N MET A 258 -0.53 -6.22 -20.69
CA MET A 258 -1.46 -7.22 -20.20
C MET A 258 -2.47 -6.60 -19.24
N LYS A 259 -3.72 -7.05 -19.34
CA LYS A 259 -4.81 -6.55 -18.51
C LYS A 259 -4.52 -6.76 -17.02
N ASN A 260 -4.80 -5.73 -16.21
CA ASN A 260 -4.62 -5.73 -14.76
C ASN A 260 -3.16 -5.92 -14.30
N ILE A 261 -2.19 -5.66 -15.17
CA ILE A 261 -0.75 -5.71 -14.87
C ILE A 261 -0.16 -4.30 -14.97
N TYR A 262 0.67 -3.96 -14.00
CA TYR A 262 1.33 -2.67 -13.90
C TYR A 262 2.83 -2.87 -13.74
N LEU A 263 3.62 -2.25 -14.62
CA LEU A 263 5.07 -2.14 -14.47
C LEU A 263 5.39 -0.89 -13.65
N THR A 264 6.10 -1.07 -12.56
CA THR A 264 6.42 0.00 -11.60
C THR A 264 7.88 -0.08 -11.14
N LYS A 265 8.32 0.96 -10.43
CA LYS A 265 9.62 1.01 -9.74
C LYS A 265 9.43 1.46 -8.30
N VAL A 266 10.43 1.23 -7.47
CA VAL A 266 10.46 1.80 -6.11
C VAL A 266 10.64 3.31 -6.19
N ILE A 267 9.92 4.05 -5.36
CA ILE A 267 10.10 5.48 -5.14
C ILE A 267 11.08 5.65 -3.97
N ASN A 268 12.16 6.39 -4.22
CA ASN A 268 13.22 6.66 -3.22
C ASN A 268 12.99 7.98 -2.49
#